data_839aeff765089774e1afbcf3242cca1a
#
_entry.id   839aeff765089774e1afbcf3242cca1a
#
_cell.length_a   1.000
_cell.length_b   1.000
_cell.length_c   1.000
_cell.angle_alpha   90.00
_cell.angle_beta   90.00
_cell.angle_gamma   90.00
#
_symmetry.space_group_name_H-M   'P 1'
#
loop_
_entity.id
_entity.type
_entity.pdbx_description
1 polymer ?
#
loop_
_entity_poly.entity_id
_entity_poly.type
_entity_poly.pdbx_seq_one_letter_code
_entity_poly.pdbx_strand_id
1 'polypeptide(L)'
;ADIDHGPAYRRSLFMFKVVYYFVSILNWPRTYAGWKRHKVNIQDTGGTRKTVDKGVALIRTMLPAANRCVREPCSAEHITIGLQCGGSDGYSGISANPALGAAVDLLVAHGGTAILSETPEVYGAEHLLTRRAVKKEVGEKLVSRIKWWEHYTEINQGEMNNNPSPGNKAGGLTTILEKSLGAVAKGGTTNLEAVY
;
A
#
# COMPACT_ATOMS: atom_id res chain seq x y z
N ALA A 1 -31.34 -13.75 0.39
CA ALA A 1 -30.42 -14.84 0.69
C ALA A 1 -29.02 -14.39 0.24
N ASP A 2 -28.23 -13.95 1.22
CA ASP A 2 -26.82 -13.59 0.97
C ASP A 2 -26.05 -14.86 0.64
N ILE A 3 -25.49 -14.90 -0.56
CA ILE A 3 -24.59 -15.97 -0.98
C ILE A 3 -23.23 -15.64 -0.37
N ASP A 4 -22.81 -16.45 0.61
CA ASP A 4 -21.48 -16.39 1.21
C ASP A 4 -20.44 -16.76 0.16
N HIS A 5 -19.79 -15.75 -0.38
CA HIS A 5 -18.68 -15.90 -1.31
C HIS A 5 -17.39 -16.16 -0.51
N GLY A 6 -16.90 -17.38 -0.57
CA GLY A 6 -15.72 -17.86 0.18
C GLY A 6 -14.43 -17.03 -0.02
N PRO A 7 -13.34 -17.40 0.70
CA PRO A 7 -12.10 -16.61 0.80
C PRO A 7 -11.43 -16.23 -0.53
N ALA A 8 -11.60 -17.04 -1.57
CA ALA A 8 -11.03 -16.79 -2.90
C ALA A 8 -11.70 -15.58 -3.60
N TYR A 9 -13.01 -15.38 -3.40
CA TYR A 9 -13.74 -14.25 -3.94
C TYR A 9 -13.34 -12.94 -3.26
N ARG A 10 -13.09 -12.97 -1.95
CA ARG A 10 -12.61 -11.81 -1.18
C ARG A 10 -11.20 -11.39 -1.60
N ARG A 11 -10.32 -12.33 -1.96
CA ARG A 11 -8.97 -12.03 -2.50
C ARG A 11 -9.04 -11.37 -3.88
N SER A 12 -9.94 -11.83 -4.73
CA SER A 12 -10.19 -11.21 -6.04
C SER A 12 -10.72 -9.78 -5.90
N LEU A 13 -11.63 -9.53 -4.94
CA LEU A 13 -12.18 -8.21 -4.66
C LEU A 13 -11.12 -7.25 -4.09
N PHE A 14 -10.16 -7.75 -3.33
CA PHE A 14 -9.05 -6.96 -2.78
C PHE A 14 -8.06 -6.54 -3.86
N MET A 15 -7.68 -7.46 -4.77
CA MET A 15 -6.88 -7.11 -5.96
C MET A 15 -7.59 -6.09 -6.86
N PHE A 16 -8.92 -6.20 -7.02
CA PHE A 16 -9.70 -5.22 -7.77
C PHE A 16 -9.77 -3.85 -7.09
N LYS A 17 -9.79 -3.78 -5.76
CA LYS A 17 -9.68 -2.51 -5.03
C LYS A 17 -8.32 -1.87 -5.21
N VAL A 18 -7.24 -2.62 -5.25
CA VAL A 18 -5.88 -2.10 -5.50
C VAL A 18 -5.76 -1.53 -6.91
N VAL A 19 -6.26 -2.23 -7.92
CA VAL A 19 -6.31 -1.71 -9.31
C VAL A 19 -7.26 -0.51 -9.41
N TYR A 20 -8.37 -0.50 -8.68
CA TYR A 20 -9.30 0.64 -8.59
C TYR A 20 -8.65 1.86 -7.91
N TYR A 21 -7.82 1.66 -6.88
CA TYR A 21 -7.05 2.73 -6.25
C TYR A 21 -5.93 3.24 -7.15
N PHE A 22 -5.25 2.37 -7.89
CA PHE A 22 -4.20 2.78 -8.82
C PHE A 22 -4.75 3.61 -9.98
N VAL A 23 -5.92 3.25 -10.50
CA VAL A 23 -6.64 4.06 -11.51
C VAL A 23 -7.27 5.33 -10.88
N SER A 24 -7.53 5.34 -9.57
CA SER A 24 -8.02 6.53 -8.85
C SER A 24 -6.91 7.50 -8.49
N ILE A 25 -5.65 7.06 -8.35
CA ILE A 25 -4.48 7.94 -8.19
C ILE A 25 -4.20 8.71 -9.48
N LEU A 26 -4.57 8.17 -10.64
CA LEU A 26 -4.61 8.92 -11.90
C LEU A 26 -5.76 9.95 -11.96
N ASN A 27 -6.53 10.12 -10.91
CA ASN A 27 -7.53 11.17 -10.72
C ASN A 27 -6.89 12.49 -10.21
N TRP A 28 -5.83 12.89 -10.85
CA TRP A 28 -5.21 14.20 -10.72
C TRP A 28 -6.13 15.26 -11.33
N PRO A 29 -6.09 16.48 -10.91
CA PRO A 29 -6.81 17.11 -9.81
C PRO A 29 -8.28 17.39 -10.16
N ARG A 30 -9.06 17.83 -9.16
CA ARG A 30 -10.45 18.30 -9.28
C ARG A 30 -10.69 19.43 -10.31
N THR A 31 -9.66 19.92 -10.99
CA THR A 31 -9.70 21.04 -11.95
C THR A 31 -9.90 20.61 -13.40
N TYR A 32 -9.79 19.31 -13.75
CA TYR A 32 -10.14 18.85 -15.09
C TYR A 32 -11.60 18.42 -15.14
N ALA A 33 -12.50 19.40 -15.22
CA ALA A 33 -13.89 19.18 -15.62
C ALA A 33 -13.91 18.47 -16.99
N GLY A 34 -14.19 17.16 -17.00
CA GLY A 34 -14.31 16.39 -18.23
C GLY A 34 -13.78 14.96 -18.21
N TRP A 35 -13.03 14.53 -17.23
CA TRP A 35 -12.56 13.14 -17.16
C TRP A 35 -13.66 12.21 -16.66
N LYS A 36 -14.24 11.43 -17.58
CA LYS A 36 -15.23 10.39 -17.24
C LYS A 36 -14.52 9.22 -16.58
N ARG A 37 -14.99 8.81 -15.41
CA ARG A 37 -14.57 7.54 -14.79
C ARG A 37 -15.18 6.38 -15.58
N HIS A 38 -14.34 5.48 -16.05
CA HIS A 38 -14.78 4.25 -16.70
C HIS A 38 -14.63 3.10 -15.71
N LYS A 39 -15.72 2.37 -15.49
CA LYS A 39 -15.73 1.13 -14.71
C LYS A 39 -15.98 -0.03 -15.64
N VAL A 40 -15.19 -1.09 -15.51
CA VAL A 40 -15.37 -2.33 -16.26
C VAL A 40 -15.34 -3.48 -15.27
N ASN A 41 -16.41 -4.27 -15.25
CA ASN A 41 -16.53 -5.46 -14.42
C ASN A 41 -16.34 -6.68 -15.31
N ILE A 42 -15.49 -7.64 -14.87
CA ILE A 42 -15.15 -8.83 -15.67
C ILE A 42 -16.39 -9.69 -15.91
N GLN A 43 -17.22 -9.89 -14.86
CA GLN A 43 -18.42 -10.70 -14.94
C GLN A 43 -19.44 -10.11 -15.90
N ASP A 44 -19.72 -8.82 -15.75
CA ASP A 44 -20.72 -8.12 -16.60
C ASP A 44 -20.25 -7.99 -18.05
N THR A 45 -18.94 -7.94 -18.28
CA THR A 45 -18.35 -7.86 -19.62
C THR A 45 -18.31 -9.22 -20.32
N GLY A 46 -18.47 -10.30 -19.56
CA GLY A 46 -18.49 -11.67 -20.09
C GLY A 46 -17.12 -12.32 -20.19
N GLY A 47 -16.26 -12.05 -19.22
CA GLY A 47 -14.98 -12.71 -19.00
C GLY A 47 -13.75 -11.84 -19.30
N THR A 48 -12.59 -12.34 -18.92
CA THR A 48 -11.31 -11.60 -18.90
C THR A 48 -10.95 -11.04 -20.27
N ARG A 49 -11.01 -11.85 -21.34
CA ARG A 49 -10.62 -11.41 -22.69
C ARG A 49 -11.45 -10.21 -23.14
N LYS A 50 -12.78 -10.31 -23.06
CA LYS A 50 -13.69 -9.22 -23.44
C LYS A 50 -13.47 -7.97 -22.58
N THR A 51 -13.12 -8.15 -21.31
CA THR A 51 -12.81 -7.03 -20.39
C THR A 51 -11.53 -6.33 -20.81
N VAL A 52 -10.49 -7.05 -21.20
CA VAL A 52 -9.25 -6.49 -21.70
C VAL A 52 -9.51 -5.72 -23.01
N ASP A 53 -10.20 -6.31 -23.94
CA ASP A 53 -10.52 -5.66 -25.23
C ASP A 53 -11.31 -4.35 -25.02
N LYS A 54 -12.31 -4.38 -24.15
CA LYS A 54 -13.08 -3.20 -23.78
C LYS A 54 -12.23 -2.16 -23.04
N GLY A 55 -11.34 -2.58 -22.14
CA GLY A 55 -10.41 -1.72 -21.44
C GLY A 55 -9.45 -1.01 -22.40
N VAL A 56 -8.87 -1.74 -23.34
CA VAL A 56 -7.99 -1.20 -24.38
C VAL A 56 -8.74 -0.17 -25.25
N ALA A 57 -9.97 -0.49 -25.65
CA ALA A 57 -10.78 0.45 -26.43
C ALA A 57 -11.06 1.75 -25.66
N LEU A 58 -11.41 1.65 -24.37
CA LEU A 58 -11.60 2.82 -23.49
C LEU A 58 -10.32 3.65 -23.32
N ILE A 59 -9.18 3.01 -23.10
CA ILE A 59 -7.89 3.71 -22.99
C ILE A 59 -7.59 4.48 -24.29
N ARG A 60 -7.79 3.86 -25.44
CA ARG A 60 -7.59 4.53 -26.74
C ARG A 60 -8.42 5.80 -26.89
N THR A 61 -9.66 5.81 -26.37
CA THR A 61 -10.49 7.04 -26.38
C THR A 61 -9.98 8.14 -25.46
N MET A 62 -9.24 7.77 -24.41
CA MET A 62 -8.66 8.71 -23.43
C MET A 62 -7.31 9.28 -23.86
N LEU A 63 -6.54 8.56 -24.68
CA LEU A 63 -5.20 8.94 -25.10
C LEU A 63 -5.09 10.36 -25.71
N PRO A 64 -6.02 10.81 -26.59
CA PRO A 64 -5.93 12.15 -27.15
C PRO A 64 -6.01 13.26 -26.09
N ALA A 65 -6.80 13.05 -25.03
CA ALA A 65 -6.89 13.98 -23.92
C ALA A 65 -5.63 13.93 -23.04
N ALA A 66 -5.14 12.74 -22.72
CA ALA A 66 -3.92 12.55 -21.96
C ALA A 66 -2.69 13.16 -22.65
N ASN A 67 -2.59 12.99 -23.97
CA ASN A 67 -1.47 13.51 -24.75
C ASN A 67 -1.44 15.05 -24.87
N ARG A 68 -2.54 15.74 -24.53
CA ARG A 68 -2.58 17.20 -24.44
C ARG A 68 -2.10 17.75 -23.10
N CYS A 69 -1.88 16.87 -22.10
CA CYS A 69 -1.38 17.31 -20.81
C CYS A 69 0.07 17.80 -20.95
N VAL A 70 0.34 19.00 -20.47
CA VAL A 70 1.67 19.60 -20.43
C VAL A 70 2.20 19.47 -19.00
N ARG A 71 3.48 19.18 -18.86
CA ARG A 71 4.14 19.15 -17.54
C ARG A 71 4.43 20.56 -17.08
N GLU A 72 4.10 20.82 -15.83
CA GLU A 72 4.38 22.08 -15.16
C GLU A 72 5.24 21.82 -13.91
N PRO A 73 6.14 22.75 -13.52
CA PRO A 73 6.82 22.67 -12.24
C PRO A 73 5.79 22.68 -11.10
N CYS A 74 5.90 21.76 -10.18
CA CYS A 74 5.06 21.74 -8.97
C CYS A 74 5.91 21.37 -7.74
N SER A 75 5.45 21.77 -6.56
CA SER A 75 6.10 21.45 -5.30
C SER A 75 6.03 19.93 -5.02
N ALA A 76 7.12 19.39 -4.46
CA ALA A 76 7.17 17.99 -4.00
C ALA A 76 6.19 17.73 -2.84
N GLU A 77 5.69 18.77 -2.15
CA GLU A 77 4.68 18.64 -1.08
C GLU A 77 3.38 17.97 -1.55
N HIS A 78 3.09 18.03 -2.85
CA HIS A 78 1.92 17.37 -3.44
C HIS A 78 2.12 15.87 -3.68
N ILE A 79 3.32 15.34 -3.46
CA ILE A 79 3.61 13.93 -3.67
C ILE A 79 3.27 13.16 -2.40
N THR A 80 2.41 12.16 -2.55
CA THR A 80 2.13 11.16 -1.51
C THR A 80 2.51 9.79 -2.04
N ILE A 81 3.36 9.07 -1.30
CA ILE A 81 3.76 7.69 -1.65
C ILE A 81 3.26 6.70 -0.61
N GLY A 82 2.74 5.58 -1.08
CA GLY A 82 2.41 4.41 -0.26
C GLY A 82 3.59 3.43 -0.27
N LEU A 83 4.05 3.03 0.91
CA LEU A 83 5.14 2.09 1.10
C LEU A 83 4.54 0.73 1.44
N GLN A 84 4.87 -0.27 0.65
CA GLN A 84 4.29 -1.60 0.78
C GLN A 84 5.35 -2.68 0.63
N CYS A 85 5.12 -3.82 1.28
CA CYS A 85 5.95 -4.99 1.13
C CYS A 85 5.63 -5.69 -0.19
N GLY A 86 6.67 -6.06 -0.93
CA GLY A 86 6.55 -6.85 -2.17
C GLY A 86 7.10 -8.26 -1.95
N GLY A 87 8.13 -8.63 -2.70
CA GLY A 87 8.84 -9.90 -2.57
C GLY A 87 9.98 -9.84 -1.56
N SER A 88 9.70 -9.46 -0.30
CA SER A 88 10.73 -9.32 0.74
C SER A 88 11.54 -10.60 0.94
N ASP A 89 12.85 -10.44 1.07
CA ASP A 89 13.83 -11.50 1.35
C ASP A 89 14.76 -11.06 2.51
N GLY A 90 15.73 -11.90 2.87
CA GLY A 90 16.69 -11.62 3.94
C GLY A 90 17.55 -10.37 3.70
N TYR A 91 17.73 -9.93 2.45
CA TYR A 91 18.54 -8.75 2.10
C TYR A 91 17.71 -7.47 2.00
N SER A 92 16.40 -7.55 1.85
CA SER A 92 15.53 -6.38 1.67
C SER A 92 15.65 -5.39 2.83
N GLY A 93 15.78 -5.90 4.07
CA GLY A 93 15.96 -5.07 5.27
C GLY A 93 17.34 -4.39 5.37
N ILE A 94 18.33 -4.86 4.62
CA ILE A 94 19.71 -4.37 4.65
C ILE A 94 19.96 -3.38 3.49
N SER A 95 19.31 -3.57 2.36
CA SER A 95 19.58 -2.80 1.13
C SER A 95 18.37 -1.99 0.66
N ALA A 96 17.36 -2.64 0.12
CA ALA A 96 16.22 -1.99 -0.55
C ALA A 96 15.39 -1.11 0.41
N ASN A 97 15.07 -1.62 1.60
CA ASN A 97 14.22 -0.89 2.54
C ASN A 97 14.92 0.34 3.14
N PRO A 98 16.19 0.28 3.57
CA PRO A 98 16.93 1.48 3.98
C PRO A 98 17.12 2.50 2.85
N ALA A 99 17.37 2.06 1.61
CA ALA A 99 17.47 2.95 0.46
C ALA A 99 16.13 3.68 0.20
N LEU A 100 15.00 2.95 0.30
CA LEU A 100 13.67 3.54 0.22
C LEU A 100 13.43 4.52 1.38
N GLY A 101 13.86 4.18 2.58
CA GLY A 101 13.76 5.05 3.76
C GLY A 101 14.53 6.37 3.57
N ALA A 102 15.72 6.33 3.00
CA ALA A 102 16.47 7.55 2.67
C ALA A 102 15.74 8.41 1.63
N ALA A 103 15.10 7.79 0.64
CA ALA A 103 14.28 8.49 -0.34
C ALA A 103 13.02 9.10 0.31
N VAL A 104 12.43 8.41 1.29
CA VAL A 104 11.31 8.94 2.10
C VAL A 104 11.75 10.16 2.89
N ASP A 105 12.88 10.11 3.58
CA ASP A 105 13.39 11.25 4.35
C ASP A 105 13.61 12.47 3.44
N LEU A 106 14.15 12.25 2.24
CA LEU A 106 14.32 13.31 1.24
C LEU A 106 12.97 13.88 0.80
N LEU A 107 11.98 13.03 0.51
CA LEU A 107 10.64 13.47 0.10
C LEU A 107 9.96 14.29 1.20
N VAL A 108 10.01 13.81 2.45
CA VAL A 108 9.41 14.50 3.60
C VAL A 108 10.10 15.82 3.88
N ALA A 109 11.44 15.91 3.73
CA ALA A 109 12.17 17.16 3.83
C ALA A 109 11.73 18.22 2.81
N HIS A 110 11.13 17.79 1.68
CA HIS A 110 10.54 18.65 0.67
C HIS A 110 9.01 18.80 0.80
N GLY A 111 8.45 18.46 1.96
CA GLY A 111 7.02 18.62 2.27
C GLY A 111 6.12 17.49 1.80
N GLY A 112 6.64 16.47 1.12
CA GLY A 112 5.85 15.33 0.67
C GLY A 112 5.43 14.40 1.81
N THR A 113 4.56 13.44 1.49
CA THR A 113 3.99 12.50 2.46
C THR A 113 4.34 11.06 2.13
N ALA A 114 4.74 10.30 3.13
CA ALA A 114 4.94 8.85 3.01
C ALA A 114 4.02 8.08 3.96
N ILE A 115 3.44 6.98 3.49
CA ILE A 115 2.48 6.16 4.24
C ILE A 115 2.98 4.72 4.28
N LEU A 116 3.28 4.21 5.46
CA LEU A 116 3.44 2.77 5.68
C LEU A 116 2.05 2.12 5.69
N SER A 117 1.76 1.27 4.72
CA SER A 117 0.39 0.81 4.46
C SER A 117 0.05 -0.55 5.06
N GLU A 118 1.01 -1.25 5.64
CA GLU A 118 0.83 -2.62 6.13
C GLU A 118 1.14 -2.69 7.63
N THR A 119 0.16 -2.34 8.46
CA THR A 119 0.33 -2.33 9.92
C THR A 119 0.88 -3.65 10.50
N PRO A 120 0.43 -4.86 10.07
CA PRO A 120 1.00 -6.12 10.58
C PRO A 120 2.50 -6.30 10.27
N GLU A 121 3.00 -5.62 9.25
CA GLU A 121 4.41 -5.71 8.84
C GLU A 121 5.38 -5.03 9.81
N VAL A 122 4.87 -4.26 10.78
CA VAL A 122 5.71 -3.61 11.81
C VAL A 122 5.61 -4.31 13.17
N TYR A 123 4.94 -5.47 13.23
CA TYR A 123 4.74 -6.23 14.47
C TYR A 123 6.06 -6.60 15.17
N GLY A 124 6.19 -6.26 16.44
CA GLY A 124 7.39 -6.43 17.24
C GLY A 124 8.44 -5.32 17.07
N ALA A 125 8.35 -4.52 16.00
CA ALA A 125 9.22 -3.37 15.73
C ALA A 125 8.50 -2.03 15.89
N GLU A 126 7.25 -2.02 16.33
CA GLU A 126 6.42 -0.82 16.51
C GLU A 126 7.03 0.21 17.45
N HIS A 127 7.88 -0.23 18.39
CA HIS A 127 8.59 0.65 19.30
C HIS A 127 9.53 1.64 18.57
N LEU A 128 10.04 1.27 17.40
CA LEU A 128 10.87 2.16 16.57
C LEU A 128 10.05 3.30 15.95
N LEU A 129 8.74 3.09 15.76
CA LEU A 129 7.81 4.11 15.28
C LEU A 129 7.22 4.93 16.42
N THR A 130 6.81 4.29 17.53
CA THR A 130 6.21 4.99 18.67
C THR A 130 7.18 5.96 19.36
N ARG A 131 8.50 5.66 19.35
CA ARG A 131 9.55 6.56 19.88
C ARG A 131 9.64 7.89 19.15
N ARG A 132 9.21 7.93 17.90
CA ARG A 132 9.25 9.13 17.06
C ARG A 132 7.84 9.65 16.71
N ALA A 133 6.81 9.19 17.43
CA ALA A 133 5.47 9.73 17.30
C ALA A 133 5.43 11.18 17.82
N VAL A 134 4.82 12.08 17.03
CA VAL A 134 4.72 13.51 17.37
C VAL A 134 3.89 13.77 18.62
N LYS A 135 3.01 12.82 18.99
CA LYS A 135 2.17 12.87 20.17
C LYS A 135 1.99 11.47 20.75
N LYS A 136 1.77 11.37 22.06
CA LYS A 136 1.52 10.11 22.75
C LYS A 136 0.36 9.32 22.15
N GLU A 137 -0.73 10.00 21.81
CA GLU A 137 -1.94 9.41 21.25
C GLU A 137 -1.69 8.73 19.90
N VAL A 138 -0.77 9.26 19.10
CA VAL A 138 -0.36 8.65 17.82
C VAL A 138 0.34 7.32 18.06
N GLY A 139 1.27 7.27 19.01
CA GLY A 139 1.94 6.03 19.41
C GLY A 139 0.97 5.01 19.98
N GLU A 140 0.07 5.43 20.89
CA GLU A 140 -0.94 4.57 21.49
C GLU A 140 -1.90 4.00 20.44
N LYS A 141 -2.27 4.80 19.44
CA LYS A 141 -3.11 4.35 18.31
C LYS A 141 -2.40 3.27 17.49
N LEU A 142 -1.09 3.39 17.23
CA LEU A 142 -0.35 2.34 16.54
C LEU A 142 -0.39 1.04 17.33
N VAL A 143 -0.10 1.09 18.64
CA VAL A 143 -0.15 -0.08 19.51
C VAL A 143 -1.55 -0.71 19.52
N SER A 144 -2.61 0.11 19.54
CA SER A 144 -3.98 -0.40 19.49
C SER A 144 -4.30 -1.11 18.17
N ARG A 145 -3.74 -0.65 17.03
CA ARG A 145 -3.88 -1.31 15.74
C ARG A 145 -3.14 -2.64 15.69
N ILE A 146 -1.96 -2.71 16.29
CA ILE A 146 -1.21 -3.97 16.42
C ILE A 146 -2.01 -5.00 17.24
N LYS A 147 -2.54 -4.59 18.40
CA LYS A 147 -3.38 -5.46 19.24
C LYS A 147 -4.66 -5.93 18.52
N TRP A 148 -5.24 -5.08 17.67
CA TRP A 148 -6.36 -5.48 16.84
C TRP A 148 -5.94 -6.59 15.85
N TRP A 149 -4.75 -6.50 15.25
CA TRP A 149 -4.24 -7.53 14.35
C TRP A 149 -3.91 -8.84 15.06
N GLU A 150 -3.37 -8.79 16.29
CA GLU A 150 -3.17 -9.99 17.13
C GLU A 150 -4.50 -10.72 17.33
N HIS A 151 -5.52 -10.00 17.80
CA HIS A 151 -6.85 -10.57 17.97
C HIS A 151 -7.46 -11.09 16.66
N TYR A 152 -7.30 -10.34 15.56
CA TYR A 152 -7.81 -10.76 14.25
C TYR A 152 -7.15 -12.06 13.77
N THR A 153 -5.86 -12.22 13.94
CA THR A 153 -5.18 -13.47 13.58
C THR A 153 -5.60 -14.63 14.47
N GLU A 154 -5.77 -14.41 15.77
CA GLU A 154 -6.21 -15.41 16.73
C GLU A 154 -7.61 -15.96 16.39
N ILE A 155 -8.60 -15.11 16.19
CA ILE A 155 -9.98 -15.55 15.84
C ILE A 155 -10.05 -16.25 14.48
N ASN A 156 -9.06 -16.04 13.61
CA ASN A 156 -8.92 -16.71 12.32
C ASN A 156 -7.96 -17.91 12.37
N GLN A 157 -7.64 -18.42 13.56
CA GLN A 157 -6.76 -19.59 13.76
C GLN A 157 -5.37 -19.43 13.14
N GLY A 158 -4.87 -18.20 13.11
CA GLY A 158 -3.54 -17.84 12.64
C GLY A 158 -2.73 -17.17 13.73
N GLU A 159 -1.53 -16.76 13.38
CA GLU A 159 -0.65 -15.98 14.24
C GLU A 159 0.12 -14.93 13.44
N MET A 160 0.61 -13.91 14.12
CA MET A 160 1.34 -12.82 13.45
C MET A 160 2.60 -13.31 12.71
N ASN A 161 3.25 -14.39 13.22
CA ASN A 161 4.42 -14.98 12.59
C ASN A 161 4.12 -15.76 11.29
N ASN A 162 2.86 -15.87 10.91
CA ASN A 162 2.47 -16.39 9.57
C ASN A 162 2.65 -15.34 8.47
N ASN A 163 2.90 -14.07 8.81
CA ASN A 163 3.03 -12.99 7.84
C ASN A 163 4.18 -13.21 6.84
N PRO A 164 5.41 -13.62 7.23
CA PRO A 164 6.39 -14.03 6.24
C PRO A 164 5.87 -15.21 5.42
N SER A 165 5.59 -14.97 4.14
CA SER A 165 5.10 -15.98 3.21
C SER A 165 6.15 -17.10 3.00
N PRO A 166 5.75 -18.27 2.47
CA PRO A 166 6.72 -19.29 2.07
C PRO A 166 7.81 -18.77 1.13
N GLY A 167 7.48 -17.85 0.21
CA GLY A 167 8.44 -17.17 -0.67
C GLY A 167 9.40 -16.26 0.08
N ASN A 168 8.92 -15.50 1.08
CA ASN A 168 9.78 -14.69 1.92
C ASN A 168 10.77 -15.56 2.73
N LYS A 169 10.30 -16.69 3.27
CA LYS A 169 11.14 -17.64 4.01
C LYS A 169 12.17 -18.30 3.10
N ALA A 170 11.78 -18.72 1.90
CA ALA A 170 12.71 -19.24 0.90
C ALA A 170 13.75 -18.19 0.47
N GLY A 171 13.40 -16.92 0.50
CA GLY A 171 14.31 -15.78 0.28
C GLY A 171 15.17 -15.40 1.49
N GLY A 172 15.10 -16.16 2.59
CA GLY A 172 15.98 -16.01 3.76
C GLY A 172 15.38 -15.30 4.98
N LEU A 173 14.12 -14.84 4.93
CA LEU A 173 13.44 -14.31 6.11
C LEU A 173 13.02 -15.44 7.06
N THR A 174 13.29 -15.29 8.35
CA THR A 174 13.02 -16.32 9.37
C THR A 174 11.72 -16.06 10.14
N THR A 175 11.55 -14.85 10.65
CA THR A 175 10.46 -14.48 11.56
C THR A 175 9.78 -13.18 11.12
N ILE A 176 8.59 -12.92 11.68
CA ILE A 176 7.91 -11.63 11.51
C ILE A 176 8.75 -10.47 12.07
N LEU A 177 9.47 -10.66 13.16
CA LEU A 177 10.31 -9.60 13.74
C LEU A 177 11.41 -9.16 12.77
N GLU A 178 12.11 -10.10 12.14
CA GLU A 178 13.13 -9.79 11.12
C GLU A 178 12.52 -9.02 9.96
N LYS A 179 11.36 -9.48 9.46
CA LYS A 179 10.62 -8.80 8.41
C LYS A 179 10.21 -7.39 8.83
N SER A 180 9.72 -7.22 10.06
CA SER A 180 9.22 -5.96 10.59
C SER A 180 10.32 -4.92 10.81
N LEU A 181 11.50 -5.33 11.27
CA LEU A 181 12.66 -4.44 11.38
C LEU A 181 13.02 -3.84 10.02
N GLY A 182 13.01 -4.67 8.96
CA GLY A 182 13.19 -4.21 7.59
C GLY A 182 12.04 -3.33 7.10
N ALA A 183 10.80 -3.68 7.45
CA ALA A 183 9.62 -2.90 7.03
C ALA A 183 9.62 -1.49 7.61
N VAL A 184 9.97 -1.33 8.90
CA VAL A 184 10.09 -0.01 9.55
C VAL A 184 11.13 0.87 8.85
N ALA A 185 12.22 0.28 8.38
CA ALA A 185 13.28 1.01 7.68
C ALA A 185 12.79 1.72 6.42
N LYS A 186 11.75 1.21 5.73
CA LYS A 186 11.14 1.89 4.57
C LYS A 186 10.60 3.29 4.90
N GLY A 187 10.15 3.49 6.14
CA GLY A 187 9.57 4.77 6.60
C GLY A 187 10.60 5.83 6.94
N GLY A 188 11.89 5.60 6.65
CA GLY A 188 12.95 6.56 6.95
C GLY A 188 13.09 6.85 8.45
N THR A 189 13.58 8.05 8.78
CA THR A 189 13.88 8.49 10.13
C THR A 189 12.98 9.62 10.64
N THR A 190 12.12 10.18 9.81
CA THR A 190 11.22 11.28 10.18
C THR A 190 10.14 10.86 11.17
N ASN A 191 9.46 11.83 11.76
CA ASN A 191 8.43 11.59 12.76
C ASN A 191 7.24 10.80 12.23
N LEU A 192 6.60 10.02 13.11
CA LEU A 192 5.30 9.41 12.88
C LEU A 192 4.22 10.46 13.20
N GLU A 193 3.65 11.04 12.15
CA GLU A 193 2.69 12.16 12.27
C GLU A 193 1.28 11.69 12.61
N ALA A 194 0.84 10.57 12.03
CA ALA A 194 -0.51 10.04 12.23
C ALA A 194 -0.59 8.52 12.03
N VAL A 195 -1.62 7.91 12.61
CA VAL A 195 -2.04 6.51 12.41
C VAL A 195 -3.54 6.49 12.13
N TYR A 196 -3.99 5.72 11.15
CA TYR A 196 -5.40 5.64 10.74
C TYR A 196 -5.99 4.24 10.97
#